data_deafa89f568ea421e51e9426fcbd73c6
#
_entry.id   deafa89f568ea421e51e9426fcbd73c6
#
_cell.length_a   1.000
_cell.length_b   1.000
_cell.length_c   1.000
_cell.angle_alpha   90.00
_cell.angle_beta   90.00
_cell.angle_gamma   90.00
#
_symmetry.space_group_name_H-M   'P 1'
#
loop_
_entity.id
_entity.type
_entity.pdbx_description
1 polymer ?
#
loop_
_entity_poly.entity_id
_entity_poly.type
_entity_poly.pdbx_seq_one_letter_code
_entity_poly.pdbx_strand_id
1 'polypeptide(L)' 'MKPGDLVRNKNSESGELGIFIGLKTSQAWNEIAPYTYAEVMWFERSAPNGDPVSTIQANLIEVVK' A
#
# COMPACT_ATOMS: atom_id res chain seq x y z
N MET A 1 3.59 2.01 -11.67
CA MET A 1 2.87 1.02 -10.84
C MET A 1 1.44 0.93 -11.32
N LYS A 2 0.98 -0.27 -11.58
CA LYS A 2 -0.35 -0.52 -12.14
C LYS A 2 -1.12 -1.47 -11.23
N PRO A 3 -2.45 -1.40 -11.19
CA PRO A 3 -3.23 -2.40 -10.50
C PRO A 3 -2.87 -3.82 -10.96
N GLY A 4 -2.65 -4.71 -10.01
CA GLY A 4 -2.21 -6.08 -10.30
C GLY A 4 -0.70 -6.29 -10.20
N ASP A 5 0.08 -5.23 -10.08
CA ASP A 5 1.53 -5.36 -9.93
C ASP A 5 1.90 -5.97 -8.58
N LEU A 6 2.92 -6.81 -8.60
CA LEU A 6 3.51 -7.32 -7.37
C LEU A 6 4.34 -6.22 -6.72
N VAL A 7 4.09 -5.94 -5.47
CA VAL A 7 4.79 -4.89 -4.73
C VAL A 7 5.36 -5.45 -3.42
N ARG A 8 6.38 -4.75 -2.93
CA ARG A 8 7.03 -5.09 -1.67
C ARG A 8 7.01 -3.88 -0.75
N ASN A 9 6.81 -4.15 0.55
CA ASN A 9 6.89 -3.12 1.57
C ASN A 9 8.36 -2.84 1.88
N LYS A 10 8.81 -1.62 1.58
CA LYS A 10 10.22 -1.22 1.79
C LYS A 10 10.63 -1.25 3.25
N ASN A 11 9.68 -1.04 4.16
CA ASN A 11 9.97 -1.00 5.60
C ASN A 11 9.87 -2.36 6.26
N SER A 12 9.53 -3.40 5.54
CA SER A 12 9.42 -4.75 6.09
C SER A 12 10.76 -5.45 5.99
N GLU A 13 11.29 -5.88 7.13
CA GLU A 13 12.54 -6.64 7.17
C GLU A 13 12.40 -8.00 6.49
N SER A 14 11.20 -8.57 6.55
CA SER A 14 10.93 -9.86 5.94
C SER A 14 10.61 -9.77 4.45
N GLY A 15 10.49 -8.56 3.91
CA GLY A 15 10.15 -8.39 2.51
C GLY A 15 8.71 -8.71 2.21
N GLU A 16 7.79 -8.17 3.00
CA GLU A 16 6.35 -8.39 2.83
C GLU A 16 5.92 -8.07 1.41
N LEU A 17 5.22 -9.03 0.78
CA LEU A 17 4.76 -8.90 -0.60
C LEU A 17 3.23 -8.79 -0.65
N GLY A 18 2.75 -8.09 -1.67
CA GLY A 18 1.32 -7.93 -1.90
C GLY A 18 1.04 -7.56 -3.34
N ILE A 19 -0.24 -7.42 -3.65
CA ILE A 19 -0.69 -6.98 -4.97
C ILE A 19 -1.22 -5.56 -4.86
N PHE A 20 -0.70 -4.69 -5.69
CA PHE A 20 -1.15 -3.30 -5.76
C PHE A 20 -2.56 -3.24 -6.35
N ILE A 21 -3.46 -2.53 -5.68
CA ILE A 21 -4.85 -2.40 -6.12
C ILE A 21 -5.06 -1.06 -6.80
N GLY A 22 -4.56 0.02 -6.22
CA GLY A 22 -4.74 1.34 -6.79
C GLY A 22 -4.21 2.43 -5.88
N LEU A 23 -4.20 3.65 -6.38
CA LEU A 23 -3.80 4.83 -5.62
C LEU A 23 -5.03 5.58 -5.14
N LYS A 24 -4.94 6.10 -3.93
CA LYS A 24 -5.92 7.03 -3.38
C LYS A 24 -5.22 8.28 -2.91
N THR A 25 -5.83 9.42 -3.17
CA THR A 25 -5.34 10.69 -2.65
C THR A 25 -6.26 11.10 -1.50
N SER A 26 -5.66 11.31 -0.35
CA SER A 26 -6.38 11.82 0.81
C SER A 26 -5.96 13.26 1.04
N GLN A 27 -6.95 14.14 1.17
CA GLN A 27 -6.70 15.55 1.41
C GLN A 27 -7.51 15.95 2.64
N ALA A 28 -6.82 16.20 3.74
CA ALA A 28 -7.47 16.69 4.93
C ALA A 28 -7.68 18.20 4.80
N TRP A 29 -8.64 18.68 5.56
CA TRP A 29 -9.08 20.08 5.56
C TRP A 29 -7.97 21.11 5.64
N ASN A 30 -6.97 20.85 6.46
CA ASN A 30 -5.94 21.80 6.82
C ASN A 30 -4.60 21.45 6.23
N GLU A 31 -4.54 20.50 5.34
CA GLU A 31 -3.25 20.07 4.83
C GLU A 31 -2.86 20.88 3.61
N ILE A 32 -1.60 21.26 3.59
CA ILE A 32 -1.05 22.06 2.52
C ILE A 32 -0.87 21.24 1.26
N ALA A 33 -0.62 19.94 1.42
CA ALA A 33 -0.44 19.04 0.30
C ALA A 33 -1.21 17.73 0.54
N PRO A 34 -1.84 17.16 -0.50
CA PRO A 34 -2.51 15.88 -0.37
C PRO A 34 -1.50 14.74 -0.20
N TYR A 35 -1.88 13.74 0.57
CA TYR A 35 -1.11 12.52 0.68
C TYR A 35 -1.59 11.50 -0.34
N THR A 36 -0.65 10.80 -0.95
CA THR A 36 -0.98 9.71 -1.86
C THR A 36 -0.75 8.39 -1.15
N TYR A 37 -1.81 7.58 -1.09
CA TYR A 37 -1.77 6.27 -0.48
C TYR A 37 -1.97 5.20 -1.54
N ALA A 38 -1.32 4.06 -1.34
CA ALA A 38 -1.54 2.88 -2.15
C ALA A 38 -2.43 1.91 -1.39
N GLU A 39 -3.39 1.31 -2.09
CA GLU A 39 -4.12 0.16 -1.56
C GLU A 39 -3.42 -1.10 -2.01
N VAL A 40 -3.13 -1.98 -1.08
CA VAL A 40 -2.39 -3.22 -1.35
C VAL A 40 -3.06 -4.37 -0.62
N MET A 41 -3.22 -5.48 -1.34
CA MET A 41 -3.65 -6.73 -0.73
C MET A 41 -2.40 -7.54 -0.39
N TRP A 42 -2.11 -7.66 0.91
CA TRP A 42 -0.91 -8.34 1.38
C TRP A 42 -1.13 -9.84 1.48
N PHE A 43 -0.15 -10.63 1.05
CA PHE A 43 -0.30 -12.09 1.00
C PHE A 43 -0.31 -12.76 2.37
N GLU A 44 0.47 -12.24 3.31
CA GLU A 44 0.67 -12.89 4.60
C GLU A 44 0.05 -12.15 5.77
N ARG A 45 -0.63 -11.04 5.48
CA ARG A 45 -1.20 -10.23 6.53
C ARG A 45 -2.65 -10.61 6.77
N SER A 46 -2.98 -11.00 8.01
CA SER A 46 -4.38 -11.06 8.42
C SER A 46 -4.66 -9.87 9.31
N ALA A 47 -5.50 -8.97 8.83
CA ALA A 47 -5.96 -7.85 9.63
C ALA A 47 -6.86 -8.36 10.75
N PRO A 48 -6.94 -7.62 11.87
CA PRO A 48 -7.81 -8.02 12.99
C PRO A 48 -9.27 -8.21 12.61
N ASN A 49 -9.72 -7.52 11.55
CA ASN A 49 -11.09 -7.65 11.04
C ASN A 49 -11.19 -8.64 9.87
N GLY A 50 -10.12 -9.35 9.57
CA GLY A 50 -10.12 -10.34 8.49
C GLY A 50 -9.91 -9.75 7.10
N ASP A 51 -9.66 -8.46 6.98
CA ASP A 51 -9.46 -7.80 5.68
C ASP A 51 -7.96 -7.74 5.35
N PRO A 52 -7.51 -8.42 4.29
CA PRO A 52 -6.10 -8.39 3.90
C PRO A 52 -5.70 -7.09 3.19
N VAL A 53 -6.66 -6.27 2.81
CA VAL A 53 -6.39 -5.02 2.10
C VAL A 53 -6.10 -3.91 3.10
N SER A 54 -5.01 -3.18 2.89
CA SER A 54 -4.69 -2.03 3.72
C SER A 54 -4.13 -0.91 2.86
N THR A 55 -4.12 0.29 3.41
CA THR A 55 -3.53 1.44 2.77
C THR A 55 -2.15 1.72 3.35
N ILE A 56 -1.23 2.13 2.50
CA ILE A 56 0.13 2.48 2.90
C ILE A 56 0.57 3.67 2.07
N GLN A 57 1.45 4.49 2.59
CA GLN A 57 2.01 5.58 1.81
C GLN A 57 2.69 5.01 0.56
N ALA A 58 2.42 5.62 -0.59
CA ALA A 58 2.89 5.09 -1.87
C ALA A 58 4.41 5.01 -1.96
N ASN A 59 5.13 5.89 -1.25
CA ASN A 59 6.59 5.87 -1.26
C ASN A 59 7.20 4.76 -0.40
N LEU A 60 6.38 4.01 0.34
CA LEU A 60 6.86 2.92 1.18
C LEU A 60 6.75 1.56 0.50
N ILE A 61 6.31 1.52 -0.75
CA ILE A 61 6.24 0.28 -1.53
C ILE A 61 7.02 0.43 -2.83
N GLU A 62 7.46 -0.69 -3.34
CA GLU A 62 8.15 -0.73 -4.64
C GLU A 62 7.66 -1.91 -5.45
N VAL A 63 7.67 -1.76 -6.78
CA VAL A 63 7.30 -2.84 -7.68
C VAL A 63 8.42 -3.86 -7.72
N VAL A 64 8.05 -5.13 -7.57
CA VAL A 64 8.98 -6.25 -7.66
C VAL A 64 9.06 -6.67 -9.12
N LYS A 65 10.25 -6.65 -9.66
CA LYS A 65 10.47 -7.06 -11.05
C LYS A 65 11.12 -8.42 -11.12
#